data_ecbc2af8d67a9c7738c2fd9c4ee37d81
#
_entry.id   ecbc2af8d67a9c7738c2fd9c4ee37d81
#
_cell.length_a   1.000
_cell.length_b   1.000
_cell.length_c   1.000
_cell.angle_alpha   90.00
_cell.angle_beta   90.00
_cell.angle_gamma   90.00
#
_symmetry.space_group_name_H-M   'P 1'
#
loop_
_entity.id
_entity.type
_entity.pdbx_description
1 polymer ?
#
loop_
_entity_poly.entity_id
_entity_poly.type
_entity_poly.pdbx_seq_one_letter_code
_entity_poly.pdbx_strand_id
1 'polypeptide(L)'
;MCGETRPGYGGVYYGISEDVDFVCEPCMIGGRIAEKGQQTNDGNIELVGEQLQRRHPEWSAEQIAATAAERLLELQTRTPGMITWQDTDFPVHCGDFCCFLKNAGRPDYKAISELHDGYNAWFASMDFSGYKLSEVAEQAKFLWEECLRDDSPKDGETASSAEFYLFQCLVCGTYITLWDQE
;
A
#
# COMPACT_ATOMS: atom_id res chain seq x y z
N MET A 1 -0.91 7.32 -24.15
CA MET A 1 -0.59 8.62 -23.53
C MET A 1 0.51 9.38 -24.26
N CYS A 2 1.79 9.01 -24.23
CA CYS A 2 2.84 9.73 -24.96
C CYS A 2 3.11 9.18 -26.36
N GLY A 3 2.53 8.06 -26.77
CA GLY A 3 2.75 7.41 -28.06
C GLY A 3 4.11 6.73 -28.24
N GLU A 4 4.92 6.67 -27.17
CA GLU A 4 6.24 6.05 -27.21
C GLU A 4 6.22 4.62 -26.65
N THR A 5 6.98 3.71 -27.26
CA THR A 5 7.16 2.35 -26.73
C THR A 5 8.26 2.38 -25.68
N ARG A 6 7.88 2.28 -24.38
CA ARG A 6 8.79 2.30 -23.24
C ARG A 6 8.34 1.28 -22.18
N PRO A 7 9.26 0.81 -21.32
CA PRO A 7 8.86 0.11 -20.10
C PRO A 7 7.92 0.96 -19.24
N GLY A 8 7.01 0.34 -18.50
CA GLY A 8 6.10 1.03 -17.60
C GLY A 8 5.22 0.06 -16.84
N TYR A 9 4.15 0.57 -16.30
CA TYR A 9 3.27 -0.11 -15.37
C TYR A 9 1.98 -0.55 -16.07
N GLY A 10 1.73 -1.85 -16.10
CA GLY A 10 0.40 -2.42 -16.27
C GLY A 10 -0.27 -2.47 -14.90
N GLY A 11 -1.57 -2.40 -14.84
CA GLY A 11 -2.28 -2.45 -13.56
C GLY A 11 -3.75 -2.07 -13.70
N VAL A 12 -4.40 -1.89 -12.56
CA VAL A 12 -5.78 -1.45 -12.51
C VAL A 12 -5.82 0.09 -12.53
N TYR A 13 -6.58 0.62 -13.47
CA TYR A 13 -6.82 2.05 -13.59
C TYR A 13 -8.32 2.30 -13.48
N TYR A 14 -8.73 3.17 -12.59
CA TYR A 14 -10.14 3.50 -12.33
C TYR A 14 -10.47 4.84 -12.97
N GLY A 15 -11.59 4.92 -13.72
CA GLY A 15 -12.03 6.18 -14.30
C GLY A 15 -13.19 6.05 -15.27
N ILE A 16 -13.67 7.20 -15.73
CA ILE A 16 -14.91 7.32 -16.52
C ILE A 16 -14.62 7.34 -18.03
N SER A 17 -13.36 7.52 -18.44
CA SER A 17 -12.99 7.70 -19.83
C SER A 17 -12.20 6.53 -20.39
N GLU A 18 -11.46 6.62 -21.40
CA GLU A 18 -10.76 5.58 -22.15
C GLU A 18 -10.05 4.55 -21.28
N ASP A 19 -10.16 3.26 -21.59
CA ASP A 19 -9.38 2.20 -20.98
C ASP A 19 -7.89 2.47 -21.14
N VAL A 20 -7.17 2.40 -20.02
CA VAL A 20 -5.72 2.55 -19.97
C VAL A 20 -5.12 1.21 -19.54
N ASP A 21 -4.53 0.48 -20.47
CA ASP A 21 -3.90 -0.81 -20.18
C ASP A 21 -2.48 -0.66 -19.62
N PHE A 22 -1.84 0.48 -19.92
CA PHE A 22 -0.42 0.65 -19.63
C PHE A 22 0.01 2.12 -19.57
N VAL A 23 0.83 2.47 -18.58
CA VAL A 23 1.39 3.81 -18.39
C VAL A 23 2.90 3.73 -18.26
N CYS A 24 3.65 4.40 -19.13
CA CYS A 24 5.09 4.48 -19.00
C CYS A 24 5.51 5.34 -17.80
N GLU A 25 6.67 5.03 -17.22
CA GLU A 25 7.17 5.70 -16.02
C GLU A 25 7.14 7.24 -16.10
N PRO A 26 7.60 7.92 -17.16
CA PRO A 26 7.52 9.38 -17.23
C PRO A 26 6.09 9.93 -17.23
N CYS A 27 5.12 9.19 -17.79
CA CYS A 27 3.72 9.59 -17.76
C CYS A 27 3.11 9.38 -16.37
N MET A 28 3.51 8.33 -15.67
CA MET A 28 3.09 8.07 -14.29
C MET A 28 3.62 9.16 -13.36
N ILE A 29 4.93 9.37 -13.33
CA ILE A 29 5.57 10.41 -12.48
C ILE A 29 5.00 11.80 -12.79
N GLY A 30 4.72 12.09 -14.07
CA GLY A 30 4.10 13.35 -14.51
C GLY A 30 2.62 13.49 -14.17
N GLY A 31 1.96 12.47 -13.61
CA GLY A 31 0.53 12.50 -13.27
C GLY A 31 -0.40 12.58 -14.50
N ARG A 32 0.07 12.11 -15.66
CA ARG A 32 -0.67 12.26 -16.94
C ARG A 32 -1.94 11.41 -17.00
N ILE A 33 -2.09 10.44 -16.11
CA ILE A 33 -3.33 9.66 -16.00
C ILE A 33 -4.50 10.54 -15.56
N ALA A 34 -4.25 11.55 -14.72
CA ALA A 34 -5.28 12.52 -14.31
C ALA A 34 -5.85 13.30 -15.51
N GLU A 35 -5.06 13.59 -16.55
CA GLU A 35 -5.51 14.24 -17.80
C GLU A 35 -6.53 13.38 -18.55
N LYS A 36 -6.56 12.08 -18.27
CA LYS A 36 -7.52 11.10 -18.81
C LYS A 36 -8.69 10.81 -17.88
N GLY A 37 -8.78 11.49 -16.73
CA GLY A 37 -9.78 11.22 -15.71
C GLY A 37 -9.61 9.85 -15.06
N GLN A 38 -8.38 9.32 -15.04
CA GLN A 38 -8.05 8.02 -14.47
C GLN A 38 -7.29 8.19 -13.16
N GLN A 39 -7.42 7.22 -12.25
CA GLN A 39 -6.65 7.08 -11.03
C GLN A 39 -6.20 5.63 -10.83
N THR A 40 -5.17 5.42 -10.02
CA THR A 40 -4.57 4.10 -9.81
C THR A 40 -4.95 3.46 -8.49
N ASN A 41 -4.89 4.21 -7.41
CA ASN A 41 -5.05 3.71 -6.06
C ASN A 41 -6.05 4.57 -5.30
N ASP A 42 -6.53 4.07 -4.17
CA ASP A 42 -7.36 4.84 -3.25
C ASP A 42 -6.73 4.87 -1.86
N GLY A 43 -7.20 5.82 -1.03
CA GLY A 43 -6.69 6.00 0.31
C GLY A 43 -7.51 6.95 1.15
N ASN A 44 -7.44 6.74 2.46
CA ASN A 44 -8.21 7.50 3.44
C ASN A 44 -7.58 8.87 3.73
N ILE A 45 -8.08 9.93 3.07
CA ILE A 45 -7.62 11.31 3.25
C ILE A 45 -7.83 11.84 4.68
N GLU A 46 -8.90 11.39 5.36
CA GLU A 46 -9.21 11.83 6.71
C GLU A 46 -8.13 11.33 7.68
N LEU A 47 -7.69 10.08 7.52
CA LEU A 47 -6.62 9.50 8.32
C LEU A 47 -5.28 10.21 8.08
N VAL A 48 -4.98 10.62 6.84
CA VAL A 48 -3.81 11.48 6.55
C VAL A 48 -3.91 12.78 7.33
N GLY A 49 -5.06 13.47 7.25
CA GLY A 49 -5.31 14.72 7.97
C GLY A 49 -5.15 14.59 9.48
N GLU A 50 -5.72 13.53 10.09
CA GLU A 50 -5.58 13.28 11.51
C GLU A 50 -4.11 13.06 11.94
N GLN A 51 -3.35 12.32 11.15
CA GLN A 51 -1.94 12.08 11.48
C GLN A 51 -1.08 13.32 11.28
N LEU A 52 -1.37 14.13 10.24
CA LEU A 52 -0.73 15.44 10.05
C LEU A 52 -1.01 16.37 11.22
N GLN A 53 -2.26 16.46 11.70
CA GLN A 53 -2.63 17.28 12.86
C GLN A 53 -1.89 16.88 14.13
N ARG A 54 -1.68 15.57 14.36
CA ARG A 54 -0.91 15.08 15.51
C ARG A 54 0.57 15.44 15.42
N ARG A 55 1.13 15.45 14.22
CA ARG A 55 2.57 15.75 13.99
C ARG A 55 2.86 17.23 13.93
N HIS A 56 1.91 18.01 13.47
CA HIS A 56 2.02 19.45 13.22
C HIS A 56 0.86 20.21 13.90
N PRO A 57 0.80 20.18 15.23
CA PRO A 57 -0.29 20.84 15.97
C PRO A 57 -0.34 22.35 15.72
N GLU A 58 0.75 22.95 15.20
CA GLU A 58 0.86 24.35 14.83
C GLU A 58 0.26 24.69 13.47
N TRP A 59 -0.07 23.69 12.63
CA TRP A 59 -0.63 23.93 11.30
C TRP A 59 -2.12 24.30 11.38
N SER A 60 -2.54 25.19 10.48
CA SER A 60 -3.98 25.48 10.34
C SER A 60 -4.73 24.31 9.69
N ALA A 61 -6.04 24.28 9.88
CA ALA A 61 -6.89 23.27 9.25
C ALA A 61 -6.78 23.30 7.71
N GLU A 62 -6.62 24.49 7.13
CA GLU A 62 -6.44 24.67 5.69
C GLU A 62 -5.11 24.10 5.20
N GLN A 63 -4.03 24.28 5.96
CA GLN A 63 -2.72 23.69 5.65
C GLN A 63 -2.77 22.16 5.69
N ILE A 64 -3.41 21.59 6.70
CA ILE A 64 -3.59 20.14 6.82
C ILE A 64 -4.42 19.60 5.66
N ALA A 65 -5.57 20.21 5.37
CA ALA A 65 -6.44 19.78 4.29
C ALA A 65 -5.75 19.87 2.91
N ALA A 66 -5.00 20.94 2.66
CA ALA A 66 -4.26 21.10 1.41
C ALA A 66 -3.16 20.05 1.26
N THR A 67 -2.40 19.78 2.32
CA THR A 67 -1.35 18.76 2.30
C THR A 67 -1.93 17.35 2.13
N ALA A 68 -3.01 17.03 2.83
CA ALA A 68 -3.66 15.73 2.70
C ALA A 68 -4.21 15.50 1.27
N ALA A 69 -4.80 16.55 0.67
CA ALA A 69 -5.29 16.49 -0.72
C ALA A 69 -4.15 16.31 -1.73
N GLU A 70 -3.00 16.95 -1.52
CA GLU A 70 -1.80 16.80 -2.38
C GLU A 70 -1.29 15.35 -2.33
N ARG A 71 -1.20 14.75 -1.14
CA ARG A 71 -0.76 13.36 -0.96
C ARG A 71 -1.71 12.36 -1.60
N LEU A 72 -3.02 12.56 -1.43
CA LEU A 72 -4.02 11.73 -2.10
C LEU A 72 -3.92 11.85 -3.63
N LEU A 73 -3.75 13.05 -4.16
CA LEU A 73 -3.58 13.27 -5.59
C LEU A 73 -2.31 12.56 -6.12
N GLU A 74 -1.20 12.58 -5.36
CA GLU A 74 0.02 11.86 -5.71
C GLU A 74 -0.20 10.35 -5.72
N LEU A 75 -0.85 9.79 -4.70
CA LEU A 75 -1.22 8.39 -4.64
C LEU A 75 -2.07 7.99 -5.84
N GLN A 76 -3.09 8.77 -6.16
CA GLN A 76 -4.07 8.46 -7.21
C GLN A 76 -3.53 8.62 -8.63
N THR A 77 -2.56 9.52 -8.85
CA THR A 77 -2.19 9.91 -10.22
C THR A 77 -0.73 9.74 -10.57
N ARG A 78 0.15 9.50 -9.59
CA ARG A 78 1.60 9.39 -9.79
C ARG A 78 2.21 8.11 -9.23
N THR A 79 1.38 7.28 -8.61
CA THR A 79 1.81 5.99 -8.04
C THR A 79 1.25 4.86 -8.88
N PRO A 80 2.05 3.84 -9.25
CA PRO A 80 1.54 2.68 -9.98
C PRO A 80 0.39 2.00 -9.25
N GLY A 81 -0.61 1.53 -10.02
CA GLY A 81 -1.75 0.79 -9.45
C GLY A 81 -1.30 -0.52 -8.83
N MET A 82 -1.74 -0.77 -7.60
CA MET A 82 -1.57 -2.04 -6.92
C MET A 82 -2.76 -2.95 -7.27
N ILE A 83 -2.48 -4.22 -7.56
CA ILE A 83 -3.53 -5.23 -7.77
C ILE A 83 -3.77 -5.92 -6.42
N THR A 84 -5.00 -5.82 -5.94
CA THR A 84 -5.48 -6.50 -4.72
C THR A 84 -6.71 -7.33 -5.03
N TRP A 85 -7.03 -8.32 -4.21
CA TRP A 85 -8.26 -9.11 -4.37
C TRP A 85 -9.49 -8.36 -3.88
N GLN A 86 -9.31 -7.45 -2.94
CA GLN A 86 -10.35 -6.59 -2.40
C GLN A 86 -9.94 -5.13 -2.59
N ASP A 87 -10.92 -4.23 -2.66
CA ASP A 87 -10.63 -2.81 -2.67
C ASP A 87 -9.95 -2.44 -1.35
N THR A 88 -8.67 -2.11 -1.41
CA THR A 88 -7.84 -1.88 -0.23
C THR A 88 -7.28 -0.47 -0.27
N ASP A 89 -7.60 0.31 0.75
CA ASP A 89 -7.00 1.62 0.96
C ASP A 89 -5.49 1.48 1.26
N PHE A 90 -4.68 2.33 0.66
CA PHE A 90 -3.25 2.41 1.01
C PHE A 90 -3.08 2.79 2.48
N PRO A 91 -2.20 2.09 3.23
CA PRO A 91 -2.00 2.38 4.65
C PRO A 91 -1.35 3.75 4.83
N VAL A 92 -1.81 4.45 5.87
CA VAL A 92 -1.31 5.78 6.24
C VAL A 92 -0.44 5.68 7.48
N HIS A 93 0.76 6.22 7.42
CA HIS A 93 1.65 6.34 8.58
C HIS A 93 2.45 7.65 8.51
N CYS A 94 2.63 8.29 9.67
CA CYS A 94 3.32 9.58 9.76
C CYS A 94 2.68 10.71 8.92
N GLY A 95 1.39 10.64 8.62
CA GLY A 95 0.66 11.65 7.84
C GLY A 95 0.91 11.55 6.34
N ASP A 96 1.33 10.38 5.85
CA ASP A 96 1.53 10.09 4.43
C ASP A 96 1.10 8.67 4.10
N PHE A 97 0.80 8.40 2.82
CA PHE A 97 0.60 7.05 2.35
C PHE A 97 1.93 6.28 2.32
N CYS A 98 1.89 5.03 2.72
CA CYS A 98 3.07 4.18 2.72
C CYS A 98 3.41 3.71 1.30
N CYS A 99 4.69 3.49 1.05
CA CYS A 99 5.15 2.93 -0.22
C CYS A 99 4.88 1.42 -0.26
N PHE A 100 4.16 0.94 -1.26
CA PHE A 100 4.07 -0.49 -1.54
C PHE A 100 5.42 -1.03 -1.99
N LEU A 101 5.90 -2.07 -1.35
CA LEU A 101 7.17 -2.69 -1.70
C LEU A 101 6.97 -3.92 -2.58
N LYS A 102 6.09 -4.83 -2.15
CA LYS A 102 5.84 -6.09 -2.84
C LYS A 102 4.75 -6.91 -2.17
N ASN A 103 4.25 -7.92 -2.87
CA ASN A 103 3.60 -9.05 -2.24
C ASN A 103 4.65 -9.84 -1.46
N ALA A 104 4.36 -10.25 -0.24
CA ALA A 104 5.34 -10.76 0.69
C ALA A 104 5.05 -12.19 1.15
N GLY A 105 6.12 -12.96 1.29
CA GLY A 105 6.15 -14.25 1.95
C GLY A 105 7.07 -14.24 3.18
N ARG A 106 7.20 -15.38 3.87
CA ARG A 106 8.03 -15.53 5.08
C ARG A 106 9.48 -15.07 4.89
N PRO A 107 10.17 -15.33 3.74
CA PRO A 107 11.54 -14.87 3.54
C PRO A 107 11.68 -13.35 3.58
N ASP A 108 10.65 -12.61 3.10
CA ASP A 108 10.67 -11.14 3.06
C ASP A 108 10.67 -10.56 4.47
N TYR A 109 9.86 -11.12 5.37
CA TYR A 109 9.84 -10.69 6.78
C TYR A 109 11.13 -11.07 7.54
N LYS A 110 11.78 -12.19 7.18
CA LYS A 110 13.12 -12.50 7.70
C LYS A 110 14.16 -11.50 7.22
N ALA A 111 14.05 -11.04 5.96
CA ALA A 111 15.01 -10.09 5.39
C ALA A 111 14.93 -8.70 6.02
N ILE A 112 13.72 -8.25 6.44
CA ILE A 112 13.55 -6.94 7.10
C ILE A 112 13.78 -6.98 8.61
N SER A 113 13.94 -8.18 9.19
CA SER A 113 14.17 -8.36 10.63
C SER A 113 15.65 -8.27 10.96
N GLU A 114 16.03 -7.36 11.84
CA GLU A 114 17.41 -7.26 12.34
C GLU A 114 17.88 -8.54 13.08
N LEU A 115 16.94 -9.28 13.67
CA LEU A 115 17.19 -10.52 14.43
C LEU A 115 16.93 -11.78 13.60
N HIS A 116 16.63 -11.65 12.31
CA HIS A 116 16.20 -12.75 11.43
C HIS A 116 14.96 -13.53 11.94
N ASP A 117 14.21 -12.97 12.87
CA ASP A 117 12.94 -13.49 13.35
C ASP A 117 11.79 -12.92 12.50
N GLY A 118 11.51 -13.61 11.41
CA GLY A 118 10.49 -13.18 10.47
C GLY A 118 9.08 -13.11 11.06
N TYR A 119 8.74 -14.00 12.02
CA TYR A 119 7.44 -13.98 12.68
C TYR A 119 7.20 -12.67 13.45
N ASN A 120 8.18 -12.28 14.29
CA ASN A 120 8.04 -11.05 15.06
C ASN A 120 8.03 -9.80 14.16
N ALA A 121 8.82 -9.77 13.08
CA ALA A 121 8.79 -8.67 12.13
C ALA A 121 7.43 -8.58 11.41
N TRP A 122 6.90 -9.71 10.97
CA TRP A 122 5.57 -9.81 10.38
C TRP A 122 4.48 -9.39 11.37
N PHE A 123 4.47 -9.98 12.58
CA PHE A 123 3.47 -9.67 13.60
C PHE A 123 3.44 -8.18 13.97
N ALA A 124 4.63 -7.55 14.09
CA ALA A 124 4.75 -6.13 14.39
C ALA A 124 4.27 -5.22 13.25
N SER A 125 4.25 -5.71 12.01
CA SER A 125 3.77 -4.97 10.83
C SER A 125 2.27 -5.11 10.58
N MET A 126 1.60 -6.08 11.23
CA MET A 126 0.17 -6.36 11.06
C MET A 126 -0.70 -5.46 11.94
N ASP A 127 -1.87 -5.08 11.44
CA ASP A 127 -2.92 -4.45 12.22
C ASP A 127 -3.95 -5.49 12.69
N PHE A 128 -3.94 -5.78 13.99
CA PHE A 128 -4.91 -6.65 14.64
C PHE A 128 -5.98 -5.88 15.43
N SER A 129 -6.14 -4.59 15.21
CA SER A 129 -7.10 -3.75 15.97
C SER A 129 -8.56 -4.21 15.84
N GLY A 130 -8.90 -4.90 14.75
CA GLY A 130 -10.22 -5.48 14.51
C GLY A 130 -10.52 -6.76 15.31
N TYR A 131 -9.52 -7.36 15.98
CA TYR A 131 -9.67 -8.60 16.72
C TYR A 131 -9.72 -8.37 18.22
N LYS A 132 -10.43 -9.26 18.94
CA LYS A 132 -10.35 -9.27 20.39
C LYS A 132 -8.95 -9.75 20.82
N LEU A 133 -8.41 -9.14 21.87
CA LEU A 133 -7.07 -9.47 22.36
C LEU A 133 -6.87 -10.99 22.63
N SER A 134 -7.91 -11.69 23.07
CA SER A 134 -7.89 -13.14 23.29
C SER A 134 -7.77 -13.98 22.00
N GLU A 135 -8.09 -13.40 20.84
CA GLU A 135 -8.12 -14.07 19.53
C GLU A 135 -6.87 -13.77 18.72
N VAL A 136 -6.15 -12.68 19.03
CA VAL A 136 -4.98 -12.21 18.26
C VAL A 136 -3.91 -13.29 18.13
N ALA A 137 -3.57 -13.99 19.20
CA ALA A 137 -2.50 -14.99 19.17
C ALA A 137 -2.84 -16.19 18.28
N GLU A 138 -4.09 -16.66 18.32
CA GLU A 138 -4.57 -17.76 17.50
C GLU A 138 -4.66 -17.36 16.03
N GLN A 139 -5.23 -16.18 15.76
CA GLN A 139 -5.33 -15.64 14.41
C GLN A 139 -3.96 -15.38 13.79
N ALA A 140 -3.04 -14.78 14.53
CA ALA A 140 -1.68 -14.54 14.06
C ALA A 140 -0.95 -15.86 13.75
N LYS A 141 -1.10 -16.85 14.59
CA LYS A 141 -0.52 -18.18 14.33
C LYS A 141 -1.10 -18.81 13.07
N PHE A 142 -2.42 -18.80 12.90
CA PHE A 142 -3.08 -19.32 11.70
C PHE A 142 -2.61 -18.61 10.43
N LEU A 143 -2.60 -17.28 10.41
CA LEU A 143 -2.16 -16.50 9.25
C LEU A 143 -0.69 -16.77 8.91
N TRP A 144 0.17 -16.89 9.92
CA TRP A 144 1.59 -17.18 9.71
C TRP A 144 1.85 -18.60 9.22
N GLU A 145 1.21 -19.60 9.83
CA GLU A 145 1.52 -21.01 9.55
C GLU A 145 0.80 -21.57 8.34
N GLU A 146 -0.46 -21.14 8.11
CA GLU A 146 -1.32 -21.72 7.10
C GLU A 146 -1.53 -20.82 5.87
N CYS A 147 -1.47 -19.50 6.02
CA CYS A 147 -1.80 -18.58 4.93
C CYS A 147 -0.56 -17.94 4.31
N LEU A 148 0.46 -17.60 5.10
CA LEU A 148 1.63 -16.91 4.57
C LEU A 148 2.57 -17.88 3.85
N ARG A 149 2.92 -17.56 2.61
CA ARG A 149 3.76 -18.38 1.73
C ARG A 149 5.17 -18.60 2.28
N ASP A 150 5.75 -19.76 1.97
CA ASP A 150 7.13 -20.14 2.32
C ASP A 150 8.19 -19.53 1.38
N ASP A 151 7.76 -18.96 0.26
CA ASP A 151 8.60 -18.30 -0.73
C ASP A 151 8.21 -16.82 -0.87
N SER A 152 9.08 -16.02 -1.47
CA SER A 152 8.73 -14.65 -1.88
C SER A 152 7.95 -14.72 -3.18
N PRO A 153 6.70 -14.21 -3.25
CA PRO A 153 5.95 -14.15 -4.50
C PRO A 153 6.69 -13.35 -5.56
N LYS A 154 6.60 -13.78 -6.81
CA LYS A 154 7.03 -12.97 -7.94
C LYS A 154 5.91 -12.01 -8.36
N ASP A 155 6.29 -10.92 -9.01
CA ASP A 155 5.32 -9.96 -9.53
C ASP A 155 4.25 -10.66 -10.38
N GLY A 156 2.98 -10.46 -10.02
CA GLY A 156 1.82 -11.07 -10.68
C GLY A 156 1.48 -12.52 -10.27
N GLU A 157 2.23 -13.13 -9.34
CA GLU A 157 1.82 -14.40 -8.71
C GLU A 157 0.87 -14.12 -7.55
N THR A 158 -0.27 -14.80 -7.52
CA THR A 158 -1.24 -14.75 -6.42
C THR A 158 -1.14 -16.00 -5.55
N ALA A 159 -1.36 -15.85 -4.25
CA ALA A 159 -1.49 -16.96 -3.32
C ALA A 159 -2.84 -17.70 -3.51
N SER A 160 -2.96 -18.88 -2.96
CA SER A 160 -4.17 -19.71 -3.12
C SER A 160 -5.28 -19.40 -2.11
N SER A 161 -5.01 -18.68 -1.03
CA SER A 161 -5.97 -18.44 0.06
C SER A 161 -5.87 -17.09 0.74
N ALA A 162 -4.70 -16.46 0.72
CA ALA A 162 -4.48 -15.11 1.23
C ALA A 162 -3.28 -14.47 0.56
N GLU A 163 -3.33 -13.17 0.34
CA GLU A 163 -2.23 -12.37 -0.20
C GLU A 163 -1.80 -11.35 0.84
N PHE A 164 -0.50 -11.15 1.01
CA PHE A 164 0.08 -10.21 1.97
C PHE A 164 0.86 -9.13 1.24
N TYR A 165 0.51 -7.88 1.48
CA TYR A 165 1.07 -6.69 0.85
C TYR A 165 1.97 -5.97 1.84
N LEU A 166 3.26 -5.91 1.55
CA LEU A 166 4.25 -5.25 2.41
C LEU A 166 4.44 -3.80 1.96
N PHE A 167 4.27 -2.90 2.91
CA PHE A 167 4.49 -1.46 2.74
C PHE A 167 5.57 -0.94 3.67
N GLN A 168 6.11 0.22 3.34
CA GLN A 168 7.03 0.95 4.21
C GLN A 168 6.65 2.43 4.29
N CYS A 169 6.62 2.97 5.50
CA CYS A 169 6.52 4.40 5.72
C CYS A 169 7.83 5.07 5.32
N LEU A 170 7.80 5.96 4.33
CA LEU A 170 8.99 6.68 3.86
C LEU A 170 9.54 7.71 4.86
N VAL A 171 8.76 8.06 5.88
CA VAL A 171 9.16 9.05 6.90
C VAL A 171 9.96 8.43 8.04
N CYS A 172 9.53 7.28 8.55
CA CYS A 172 10.15 6.64 9.73
C CYS A 172 10.68 5.23 9.48
N GLY A 173 10.46 4.67 8.28
CA GLY A 173 10.93 3.33 7.92
C GLY A 173 10.10 2.17 8.49
N THR A 174 9.03 2.44 9.25
CA THR A 174 8.15 1.40 9.79
C THR A 174 7.52 0.60 8.66
N TYR A 175 7.53 -0.73 8.79
CA TYR A 175 6.84 -1.64 7.89
C TYR A 175 5.40 -1.84 8.32
N ILE A 176 4.49 -1.94 7.34
CA ILE A 176 3.07 -2.20 7.52
C ILE A 176 2.68 -3.30 6.56
N THR A 177 1.90 -4.26 7.04
CA THR A 177 1.35 -5.34 6.21
C THR A 177 -0.16 -5.24 6.16
N LEU A 178 -0.70 -5.17 4.95
CA LEU A 178 -2.11 -5.45 4.68
C LEU A 178 -2.25 -6.87 4.13
N TRP A 179 -3.43 -7.42 4.19
CA TRP A 179 -3.70 -8.74 3.65
C TRP A 179 -5.14 -8.90 3.22
N ASP A 180 -5.34 -9.71 2.17
CA ASP A 180 -6.62 -10.10 1.62
C ASP A 180 -6.79 -11.61 1.77
N GLN A 181 -8.03 -12.07 1.93
CA GLN A 181 -8.40 -13.47 1.99
C GLN A 181 -9.61 -13.72 1.11
N GLU A 182 -9.62 -14.85 0.37
CA GLU A 182 -10.80 -15.35 -0.33
C GLU A 182 -11.94 -15.76 0.60
#